data_f02361dd11db7a2044eafe1452212282
#
_entry.id   f02361dd11db7a2044eafe1452212282
#
_cell.length_a   1.000
_cell.length_b   1.000
_cell.length_c   1.000
_cell.angle_alpha   90.00
_cell.angle_beta   90.00
_cell.angle_gamma   90.00
#
_symmetry.space_group_name_H-M   'P 1'
#
loop_
_entity.id
_entity.type
_entity.pdbx_description
1 polymer ?
#
loop_
_entity_poly.entity_id
_entity_poly.type
_entity_poly.pdbx_seq_one_letter_code
_entity_poly.pdbx_strand_id
1 'polypeptide(L)'
;MGLIPIYTWTKGLHIMHKRKRSFMLNPWASGGLLLLCVILAMLFANLPFTKDIYHSILETELTINIANENFSIDLPNEMTVERFINDILMVVFFFSVGLEIKREIKYGELSSAKKAMLPVIAAFGGMVMPAIIYAFFNSGTLATSGWGIPTATDIAFAVAILSVFGNRVPTSLKIFLTALAIADDLGAILVVALFYGESVNILLLCIALVVIAIARILNHLGEKRMMFYLIPAIAVWFLFYYSGIHATMSGVVMAFMIPMESRYSRTYFNNRIKNYLARITKYDACYDESAETFPNSMQRHCLRRISHVSSNTVGMSYRLEHKLSPWINFFIMPVFALANAGVVIPDISYLNIFQSSPELGSVSMG
;
A
#
# COMPACT_ATOMS: atom_id res chain seq x y z
N MET A 1 1.95 51.94 20.11
CA MET A 1 1.16 50.71 20.19
C MET A 1 0.21 50.66 19.01
N GLY A 2 0.62 50.10 17.90
CA GLY A 2 -0.16 50.01 16.69
C GLY A 2 -0.28 48.55 16.30
N LEU A 3 -1.48 47.99 16.43
CA LEU A 3 -1.84 46.68 15.90
C LEU A 3 -1.76 46.73 14.38
N ILE A 4 -0.75 46.13 13.79
CA ILE A 4 -0.63 45.91 12.35
C ILE A 4 -1.73 44.91 11.98
N PRO A 5 -2.65 45.26 11.06
CA PRO A 5 -3.77 44.39 10.75
C PRO A 5 -3.30 43.15 10.00
N ILE A 6 -3.58 41.98 10.59
CA ILE A 6 -3.40 40.66 10.03
C ILE A 6 -4.16 40.47 8.67
N TYR A 7 -4.88 41.48 8.24
CA TYR A 7 -5.81 41.44 7.11
C TYR A 7 -5.18 41.52 5.72
N THR A 8 -3.91 41.89 5.61
CA THR A 8 -3.25 42.01 4.30
C THR A 8 -2.61 40.70 3.81
N TRP A 9 -2.35 39.74 4.72
CA TRP A 9 -1.78 38.46 4.37
C TRP A 9 -2.80 37.44 3.81
N THR A 10 -4.09 37.62 4.11
CA THR A 10 -5.12 36.71 3.61
C THR A 10 -5.44 36.88 2.13
N LYS A 11 -5.21 38.06 1.52
CA LYS A 11 -5.42 38.27 0.09
C LYS A 11 -4.30 37.66 -0.78
N GLY A 12 -3.06 37.66 -0.30
CA GLY A 12 -1.94 37.01 -1.01
C GLY A 12 -2.00 35.48 -1.01
N LEU A 13 -2.49 34.89 0.07
CA LEU A 13 -2.70 33.44 0.18
C LEU A 13 -3.81 32.90 -0.72
N HIS A 14 -4.81 33.73 -1.06
CA HIS A 14 -5.92 33.30 -1.93
C HIS A 14 -5.54 33.19 -3.41
N ILE A 15 -4.48 33.87 -3.85
CA ILE A 15 -4.04 33.82 -5.24
C ILE A 15 -3.11 32.62 -5.51
N MET A 16 -2.42 32.07 -4.50
CA MET A 16 -1.53 30.91 -4.65
C MET A 16 -2.22 29.54 -4.63
N HIS A 17 -3.54 29.45 -4.44
CA HIS A 17 -4.23 28.17 -4.21
C HIS A 17 -5.11 27.68 -5.37
N LYS A 18 -4.85 28.10 -6.61
CA LYS A 18 -5.18 27.28 -7.79
C LYS A 18 -3.98 26.40 -8.19
N ARG A 19 -3.41 25.68 -7.22
CA ARG A 19 -2.53 24.57 -7.53
C ARG A 19 -3.38 23.54 -8.26
N LYS A 20 -3.13 23.35 -9.57
CA LYS A 20 -3.66 22.18 -10.30
C LYS A 20 -3.39 20.98 -9.37
N ARG A 21 -4.47 20.35 -8.86
CA ARG A 21 -4.32 19.10 -8.11
C ARG A 21 -3.46 18.22 -9.00
N SER A 22 -2.30 17.82 -8.50
CA SER A 22 -1.44 16.92 -9.26
C SER A 22 -2.30 15.74 -9.68
N PHE A 23 -2.22 15.31 -10.92
CA PHE A 23 -2.94 14.15 -11.45
C PHE A 23 -2.80 12.94 -10.51
N MET A 24 -1.62 12.78 -9.90
CA MET A 24 -1.30 11.75 -8.91
C MET A 24 -2.04 11.87 -7.56
N LEU A 25 -2.76 12.95 -7.31
CA LEU A 25 -3.57 13.11 -6.08
C LEU A 25 -5.06 12.89 -6.36
N ASN A 26 -5.41 12.49 -7.57
CA ASN A 26 -6.80 12.28 -7.97
C ASN A 26 -7.14 10.77 -7.89
N PRO A 27 -8.03 10.33 -6.97
CA PRO A 27 -8.43 8.92 -6.85
C PRO A 27 -9.02 8.33 -8.13
N TRP A 28 -9.62 9.16 -8.97
CA TRP A 28 -10.14 8.77 -10.28
C TRP A 28 -9.07 8.33 -11.27
N ALA A 29 -7.92 9.00 -11.22
CA ALA A 29 -6.84 8.72 -12.15
C ALA A 29 -6.21 7.35 -11.84
N SER A 30 -6.08 6.97 -10.56
CA SER A 30 -5.55 5.66 -10.17
C SER A 30 -6.50 4.53 -10.48
N GLY A 31 -7.80 4.67 -10.13
CA GLY A 31 -8.80 3.65 -10.46
C GLY A 31 -9.01 3.48 -11.97
N GLY A 32 -9.02 4.58 -12.73
CA GLY A 32 -9.10 4.53 -14.19
C GLY A 32 -7.88 3.88 -14.84
N LEU A 33 -6.67 4.14 -14.31
CA LEU A 33 -5.44 3.49 -14.78
C LEU A 33 -5.47 1.98 -14.49
N LEU A 34 -5.89 1.60 -13.29
CA LEU A 34 -6.03 0.19 -12.91
C LEU A 34 -6.99 -0.54 -13.85
N LEU A 35 -8.19 0.01 -14.06
CA LEU A 35 -9.18 -0.56 -14.99
C LEU A 35 -8.63 -0.68 -16.43
N LEU A 36 -7.90 0.34 -16.90
CA LEU A 36 -7.24 0.29 -18.20
C LEU A 36 -6.24 -0.86 -18.28
N CYS A 37 -5.42 -1.07 -17.24
CA CYS A 37 -4.44 -2.16 -17.19
C CYS A 37 -5.12 -3.53 -17.19
N VAL A 38 -6.24 -3.70 -16.45
CA VAL A 38 -7.04 -4.94 -16.48
C VAL A 38 -7.55 -5.22 -17.89
N ILE A 39 -8.15 -4.22 -18.56
CA ILE A 39 -8.65 -4.37 -19.93
C ILE A 39 -7.51 -4.72 -20.90
N LEU A 40 -6.36 -4.06 -20.77
CA LEU A 40 -5.19 -4.36 -21.61
C LEU A 40 -4.65 -5.77 -21.36
N ALA A 41 -4.56 -6.22 -20.10
CA ALA A 41 -4.15 -7.58 -19.77
C ALA A 41 -5.08 -8.62 -20.39
N MET A 42 -6.40 -8.43 -20.28
CA MET A 42 -7.39 -9.30 -20.89
C MET A 42 -7.28 -9.32 -22.43
N LEU A 43 -7.03 -8.16 -23.04
CA LEU A 43 -6.83 -8.09 -24.50
C LEU A 43 -5.54 -8.81 -24.91
N PHE A 44 -4.42 -8.57 -24.23
CA PHE A 44 -3.13 -9.17 -24.57
C PHE A 44 -3.13 -10.68 -24.38
N ALA A 45 -3.80 -11.20 -23.35
CA ALA A 45 -3.91 -12.63 -23.09
C ALA A 45 -4.80 -13.38 -24.10
N ASN A 46 -5.75 -12.71 -24.77
CA ASN A 46 -6.75 -13.37 -25.62
C ASN A 46 -6.59 -13.08 -27.12
N LEU A 47 -5.81 -12.08 -27.52
CA LEU A 47 -5.57 -11.80 -28.94
C LEU A 47 -4.49 -12.74 -29.50
N PRO A 48 -4.70 -13.37 -30.68
CA PRO A 48 -3.78 -14.37 -31.23
C PRO A 48 -2.36 -13.84 -31.49
N PHE A 49 -2.21 -12.54 -31.79
CA PHE A 49 -0.89 -11.94 -32.04
C PHE A 49 -0.11 -11.56 -30.78
N THR A 50 -0.79 -11.36 -29.63
CA THR A 50 -0.14 -10.84 -28.42
C THR A 50 -0.08 -11.88 -27.32
N LYS A 51 -0.86 -12.95 -27.39
CA LYS A 51 -0.91 -14.01 -26.37
C LYS A 51 0.46 -14.59 -26.07
N ASP A 52 1.17 -15.06 -27.09
CA ASP A 52 2.48 -15.71 -26.93
C ASP A 52 3.54 -14.73 -26.41
N ILE A 53 3.51 -13.48 -26.89
CA ILE A 53 4.41 -12.42 -26.40
C ILE A 53 4.14 -12.08 -24.95
N TYR A 54 2.85 -11.95 -24.58
CA TYR A 54 2.43 -11.62 -23.21
C TYR A 54 2.88 -12.69 -22.22
N HIS A 55 2.64 -13.98 -22.49
CA HIS A 55 3.07 -15.08 -21.65
C HIS A 55 4.61 -15.20 -21.62
N SER A 56 5.28 -15.07 -22.76
CA SER A 56 6.75 -15.11 -22.81
C SER A 56 7.38 -14.01 -21.97
N ILE A 57 6.83 -12.80 -21.93
CA ILE A 57 7.35 -11.72 -21.07
C ILE A 57 7.17 -12.07 -19.59
N LEU A 58 6.02 -12.61 -19.18
CA LEU A 58 5.74 -12.95 -17.79
C LEU A 58 6.57 -14.12 -17.29
N GLU A 59 6.82 -15.09 -18.17
CA GLU A 59 7.64 -16.29 -17.89
C GLU A 59 9.14 -16.05 -18.05
N THR A 60 9.57 -14.87 -18.53
CA THR A 60 10.99 -14.54 -18.67
C THR A 60 11.68 -14.61 -17.31
N GLU A 61 12.71 -15.45 -17.22
CA GLU A 61 13.53 -15.60 -16.01
C GLU A 61 14.42 -14.38 -15.79
N LEU A 62 14.36 -13.83 -14.58
CA LEU A 62 15.22 -12.74 -14.11
C LEU A 62 16.41 -13.34 -13.37
N THR A 63 17.57 -13.41 -14.02
CA THR A 63 18.81 -13.85 -13.39
C THR A 63 19.68 -12.63 -13.05
N ILE A 64 19.92 -12.39 -11.77
CA ILE A 64 20.92 -11.41 -11.31
C ILE A 64 22.07 -12.22 -10.70
N ASN A 65 23.12 -12.44 -11.47
CA ASN A 65 24.34 -13.05 -10.99
C ASN A 65 25.27 -11.97 -10.44
N ILE A 66 25.31 -11.81 -9.13
CA ILE A 66 26.36 -11.04 -8.45
C ILE A 66 27.37 -12.07 -7.94
N ALA A 67 28.30 -12.46 -8.84
CA ALA A 67 29.36 -13.38 -8.49
C ALA A 67 30.63 -12.60 -8.16
N ASN A 68 31.17 -12.83 -6.95
CA ASN A 68 32.54 -12.51 -6.60
C ASN A 68 33.22 -13.83 -6.19
N GLU A 69 34.57 -13.94 -6.28
CA GLU A 69 35.32 -15.20 -6.06
C GLU A 69 34.97 -15.96 -4.77
N ASN A 70 34.31 -15.31 -3.79
CA ASN A 70 33.94 -15.90 -2.50
C ASN A 70 32.46 -15.77 -2.12
N PHE A 71 31.61 -15.21 -2.99
CA PHE A 71 30.19 -14.95 -2.64
C PHE A 71 29.33 -14.84 -3.90
N SER A 72 28.39 -15.75 -4.08
CA SER A 72 27.33 -15.66 -5.07
C SER A 72 26.01 -15.39 -4.38
N ILE A 73 25.32 -14.31 -4.76
CA ILE A 73 23.91 -14.14 -4.46
C ILE A 73 23.18 -14.43 -5.75
N ASP A 74 22.61 -15.60 -5.84
CA ASP A 74 21.65 -15.91 -6.87
C ASP A 74 20.26 -15.49 -6.35
N LEU A 75 19.48 -14.84 -7.21
CA LEU A 75 18.04 -14.71 -6.93
C LEU A 75 17.47 -16.12 -6.76
N PRO A 76 16.38 -16.27 -6.00
CA PRO A 76 15.72 -17.57 -5.86
C PRO A 76 15.57 -18.24 -7.23
N ASN A 77 15.97 -19.49 -7.35
CA ASN A 77 15.89 -20.24 -8.59
C ASN A 77 14.49 -20.07 -9.20
N GLU A 78 14.44 -19.75 -10.50
CA GLU A 78 13.20 -19.52 -11.25
C GLU A 78 12.43 -18.23 -10.91
N MET A 79 13.11 -17.12 -10.58
CA MET A 79 12.46 -15.82 -10.45
C MET A 79 12.01 -15.32 -11.82
N THR A 80 10.76 -15.58 -12.19
CA THR A 80 10.16 -15.01 -13.39
C THR A 80 9.72 -13.56 -13.16
N VAL A 81 9.44 -12.81 -14.24
CA VAL A 81 8.87 -11.46 -14.15
C VAL A 81 7.56 -11.47 -13.35
N GLU A 82 6.71 -12.46 -13.56
CA GLU A 82 5.47 -12.64 -12.81
C GLU A 82 5.73 -12.82 -11.31
N ARG A 83 6.64 -13.74 -10.93
CA ARG A 83 7.03 -13.93 -9.52
C ARG A 83 7.66 -12.70 -8.91
N PHE A 84 8.48 -11.96 -9.65
CA PHE A 84 9.04 -10.69 -9.18
C PHE A 84 7.94 -9.69 -8.83
N ILE A 85 6.92 -9.56 -9.67
CA ILE A 85 5.78 -8.68 -9.42
C ILE A 85 5.00 -9.16 -8.20
N ASN A 86 4.69 -10.45 -8.12
CA ASN A 86 3.87 -11.03 -7.07
C ASN A 86 4.56 -11.10 -5.70
N ASP A 87 5.88 -11.35 -5.66
CA ASP A 87 6.59 -11.54 -4.39
C ASP A 87 7.32 -10.27 -3.91
N ILE A 88 7.78 -9.39 -4.82
CA ILE A 88 8.55 -8.21 -4.42
C ILE A 88 7.69 -6.94 -4.44
N LEU A 89 6.98 -6.65 -5.54
CA LEU A 89 6.16 -5.45 -5.59
C LEU A 89 4.97 -5.54 -4.62
N MET A 90 4.39 -6.73 -4.48
CA MET A 90 3.28 -6.93 -3.54
C MET A 90 3.71 -6.86 -2.08
N VAL A 91 4.96 -7.17 -1.72
CA VAL A 91 5.48 -6.90 -0.36
C VAL A 91 5.39 -5.41 -0.03
N VAL A 92 5.75 -4.53 -0.97
CA VAL A 92 5.67 -3.07 -0.76
C VAL A 92 4.21 -2.61 -0.63
N PHE A 93 3.32 -3.20 -1.41
CA PHE A 93 1.87 -2.97 -1.27
C PHE A 93 1.37 -3.40 0.10
N PHE A 94 1.61 -4.64 0.50
CA PHE A 94 1.18 -5.16 1.80
C PHE A 94 1.85 -4.45 2.98
N PHE A 95 3.08 -3.97 2.81
CA PHE A 95 3.72 -3.11 3.80
C PHE A 95 2.92 -1.80 4.00
N SER A 96 2.47 -1.16 2.92
CA SER A 96 1.65 0.06 3.01
C SER A 96 0.28 -0.22 3.63
N VAL A 97 -0.38 -1.30 3.23
CA VAL A 97 -1.64 -1.75 3.83
C VAL A 97 -1.45 -2.01 5.33
N GLY A 98 -0.36 -2.69 5.71
CA GLY A 98 -0.03 -2.92 7.13
C GLY A 98 0.19 -1.62 7.93
N LEU A 99 0.77 -0.57 7.32
CA LEU A 99 0.89 0.76 7.95
C LEU A 99 -0.48 1.41 8.13
N GLU A 100 -1.36 1.29 7.14
CA GLU A 100 -2.74 1.79 7.17
C GLU A 100 -3.58 1.08 8.24
N ILE A 101 -3.57 -0.26 8.25
CA ILE A 101 -4.22 -1.08 9.28
C ILE A 101 -3.75 -0.67 10.69
N LYS A 102 -2.44 -0.54 10.89
CA LYS A 102 -1.87 -0.11 12.17
C LYS A 102 -2.35 1.26 12.59
N ARG A 103 -2.48 2.20 11.65
CA ARG A 103 -3.02 3.54 11.91
C ARG A 103 -4.48 3.47 12.35
N GLU A 104 -5.30 2.70 11.63
CA GLU A 104 -6.72 2.54 11.93
C GLU A 104 -6.96 1.86 13.28
N ILE A 105 -6.16 0.86 13.64
CA ILE A 105 -6.23 0.22 14.96
C ILE A 105 -5.85 1.20 16.07
N LYS A 106 -4.86 2.10 15.85
CA LYS A 106 -4.37 2.98 16.92
C LYS A 106 -5.17 4.29 17.04
N TYR A 107 -5.61 4.87 15.92
CA TYR A 107 -6.19 6.21 15.88
C TYR A 107 -7.50 6.32 15.08
N GLY A 108 -7.87 5.30 14.31
CA GLY A 108 -9.01 5.32 13.40
C GLY A 108 -10.27 4.65 13.95
N GLU A 109 -11.11 4.19 13.05
CA GLU A 109 -12.40 3.55 13.38
C GLU A 109 -12.24 2.16 14.00
N LEU A 110 -11.13 1.46 13.76
CA LEU A 110 -10.83 0.18 14.39
C LEU A 110 -10.21 0.32 15.80
N SER A 111 -10.04 1.54 16.31
CA SER A 111 -9.42 1.81 17.62
C SER A 111 -10.31 1.46 18.82
N SER A 112 -11.61 1.25 18.62
CA SER A 112 -12.58 0.91 19.66
C SER A 112 -13.47 -0.24 19.21
N ALA A 113 -13.67 -1.23 20.07
CA ALA A 113 -14.55 -2.37 19.77
C ALA A 113 -15.96 -1.96 19.34
N LYS A 114 -16.52 -0.89 19.90
CA LYS A 114 -17.85 -0.38 19.51
C LYS A 114 -17.88 0.15 18.08
N LYS A 115 -16.82 0.82 17.62
CA LYS A 115 -16.73 1.36 16.27
C LYS A 115 -16.37 0.27 15.26
N ALA A 116 -15.45 -0.61 15.62
CA ALA A 116 -14.95 -1.68 14.76
C ALA A 116 -15.98 -2.80 14.53
N MET A 117 -16.92 -3.01 15.44
CA MET A 117 -17.83 -4.15 15.41
C MET A 117 -18.62 -4.24 14.10
N LEU A 118 -19.20 -3.15 13.63
CA LEU A 118 -20.00 -3.15 12.41
C LEU A 118 -19.17 -3.42 11.14
N PRO A 119 -18.05 -2.71 10.88
CA PRO A 119 -17.19 -3.02 9.74
C PRO A 119 -16.60 -4.44 9.79
N VAL A 120 -16.17 -4.91 10.96
CA VAL A 120 -15.57 -6.25 11.11
C VAL A 120 -16.60 -7.36 10.87
N ILE A 121 -17.82 -7.25 11.41
CA ILE A 121 -18.87 -8.25 11.15
C ILE A 121 -19.27 -8.23 9.67
N ALA A 122 -19.37 -7.05 9.06
CA ALA A 122 -19.70 -6.94 7.64
C ALA A 122 -18.58 -7.52 6.75
N ALA A 123 -17.30 -7.27 7.06
CA ALA A 123 -16.16 -7.88 6.37
C ALA A 123 -16.15 -9.40 6.52
N PHE A 124 -16.37 -9.91 7.74
CA PHE A 124 -16.47 -11.36 7.99
C PHE A 124 -17.59 -12.00 7.16
N GLY A 125 -18.77 -11.36 7.10
CA GLY A 125 -19.87 -11.81 6.25
C GLY A 125 -19.51 -11.78 4.75
N GLY A 126 -18.83 -10.71 4.31
CA GLY A 126 -18.35 -10.54 2.93
C GLY A 126 -17.30 -11.57 2.51
N MET A 127 -16.51 -12.10 3.43
CA MET A 127 -15.55 -13.17 3.16
C MET A 127 -16.19 -14.56 3.22
N VAL A 128 -16.99 -14.83 4.27
CA VAL A 128 -17.54 -16.17 4.54
C VAL A 128 -18.60 -16.56 3.52
N MET A 129 -19.47 -15.66 3.11
CA MET A 129 -20.55 -15.98 2.18
C MET A 129 -20.03 -16.40 0.79
N PRO A 130 -19.14 -15.64 0.11
CA PRO A 130 -18.55 -16.09 -1.15
C PRO A 130 -17.76 -17.39 -1.01
N ALA A 131 -17.01 -17.56 0.10
CA ALA A 131 -16.25 -18.78 0.37
C ALA A 131 -17.17 -20.02 0.47
N ILE A 132 -18.29 -19.91 1.18
CA ILE A 132 -19.27 -21.01 1.31
C ILE A 132 -19.91 -21.31 -0.06
N ILE A 133 -20.32 -20.28 -0.79
CA ILE A 133 -20.92 -20.43 -2.12
C ILE A 133 -19.93 -21.15 -3.05
N TYR A 134 -18.69 -20.68 -3.09
CA TYR A 134 -17.63 -21.29 -3.89
C TYR A 134 -17.38 -22.75 -3.50
N ALA A 135 -17.23 -23.04 -2.22
CA ALA A 135 -16.99 -24.38 -1.71
C ALA A 135 -18.16 -25.33 -2.04
N PHE A 136 -19.40 -24.83 -1.99
CA PHE A 136 -20.59 -25.61 -2.31
C PHE A 136 -20.61 -26.04 -3.78
N PHE A 137 -20.31 -25.13 -4.72
CA PHE A 137 -20.31 -25.43 -6.15
C PHE A 137 -19.08 -26.22 -6.61
N ASN A 138 -17.93 -26.06 -5.93
CA ASN A 138 -16.65 -26.69 -6.31
C ASN A 138 -16.31 -27.90 -5.44
N SER A 139 -17.24 -28.39 -4.61
CA SER A 139 -17.01 -29.56 -3.76
C SER A 139 -16.66 -30.79 -4.60
N GLY A 140 -15.48 -31.38 -4.37
CA GLY A 140 -15.00 -32.56 -5.09
C GLY A 140 -14.34 -32.29 -6.44
N THR A 141 -14.11 -31.04 -6.84
CA THR A 141 -13.36 -30.64 -8.04
C THR A 141 -11.92 -30.26 -7.70
N LEU A 142 -11.05 -30.17 -8.72
CA LEU A 142 -9.67 -29.64 -8.55
C LEU A 142 -9.65 -28.18 -8.13
N ALA A 143 -10.73 -27.43 -8.40
CA ALA A 143 -10.88 -26.05 -8.04
C ALA A 143 -11.23 -25.80 -6.56
N THR A 144 -11.45 -26.85 -5.77
CA THR A 144 -11.87 -26.74 -4.34
C THR A 144 -10.90 -25.86 -3.53
N SER A 145 -9.59 -25.87 -3.82
CA SER A 145 -8.59 -25.06 -3.12
C SER A 145 -8.70 -23.55 -3.38
N GLY A 146 -9.42 -23.14 -4.44
CA GLY A 146 -9.58 -21.73 -4.83
C GLY A 146 -10.63 -20.94 -4.03
N TRP A 147 -11.18 -21.46 -2.95
CA TRP A 147 -12.26 -20.84 -2.17
C TRP A 147 -11.93 -19.42 -1.62
N GLY A 148 -10.63 -19.12 -1.47
CA GLY A 148 -10.18 -17.78 -1.05
C GLY A 148 -10.19 -16.72 -2.15
N ILE A 149 -10.28 -17.10 -3.44
CA ILE A 149 -10.23 -16.16 -4.57
C ILE A 149 -11.38 -15.14 -4.52
N PRO A 150 -12.65 -15.54 -4.35
CA PRO A 150 -13.77 -14.61 -4.35
C PRO A 150 -13.89 -13.79 -3.05
N THR A 151 -13.02 -14.02 -2.07
CA THR A 151 -13.05 -13.28 -0.80
C THR A 151 -12.24 -11.98 -0.82
N ALA A 152 -11.41 -11.77 -1.86
CA ALA A 152 -10.56 -10.59 -1.96
C ALA A 152 -11.33 -9.41 -2.57
N THR A 153 -11.14 -8.20 -2.01
CA THR A 153 -11.73 -6.96 -2.49
C THR A 153 -10.68 -5.93 -2.89
N ASP A 154 -11.04 -5.02 -3.81
CA ASP A 154 -10.19 -3.89 -4.20
C ASP A 154 -10.75 -2.58 -3.61
N ILE A 155 -10.09 -2.09 -2.55
CA ILE A 155 -10.42 -0.83 -1.89
C ILE A 155 -10.29 0.35 -2.86
N ALA A 156 -9.24 0.38 -3.69
CA ALA A 156 -8.97 1.50 -4.57
C ALA A 156 -10.10 1.69 -5.57
N PHE A 157 -10.63 0.60 -6.11
CA PHE A 157 -11.77 0.60 -7.03
C PHE A 157 -13.06 1.04 -6.32
N ALA A 158 -13.34 0.50 -5.14
CA ALA A 158 -14.53 0.86 -4.36
C ALA A 158 -14.55 2.36 -3.98
N VAL A 159 -13.41 2.89 -3.50
CA VAL A 159 -13.26 4.32 -3.16
C VAL A 159 -13.31 5.19 -4.41
N ALA A 160 -12.75 4.75 -5.54
CA ALA A 160 -12.84 5.48 -6.80
C ALA A 160 -14.31 5.64 -7.23
N ILE A 161 -15.10 4.56 -7.25
CA ILE A 161 -16.53 4.61 -7.57
C ILE A 161 -17.27 5.56 -6.61
N LEU A 162 -17.01 5.45 -5.30
CA LEU A 162 -17.66 6.31 -4.32
C LEU A 162 -17.31 7.80 -4.52
N SER A 163 -16.11 8.07 -4.99
CA SER A 163 -15.63 9.43 -5.29
C SER A 163 -16.34 10.06 -6.49
N VAL A 164 -16.91 9.26 -7.41
CA VAL A 164 -17.76 9.73 -8.54
C VAL A 164 -18.93 10.54 -8.01
N PHE A 165 -19.57 10.01 -6.98
CA PHE A 165 -20.75 10.63 -6.40
C PHE A 165 -20.42 11.87 -5.55
N GLY A 166 -19.14 12.10 -5.26
CA GLY A 166 -18.61 13.32 -4.62
C GLY A 166 -19.31 13.66 -3.28
N ASN A 167 -19.91 14.86 -3.22
CA ASN A 167 -20.58 15.36 -2.02
C ASN A 167 -21.98 14.76 -1.79
N ARG A 168 -22.52 13.98 -2.71
CA ARG A 168 -23.81 13.30 -2.54
C ARG A 168 -23.74 12.14 -1.56
N VAL A 169 -22.53 11.63 -1.31
CA VAL A 169 -22.30 10.52 -0.38
C VAL A 169 -22.01 11.06 1.01
N PRO A 170 -22.77 10.64 2.04
CA PRO A 170 -22.52 11.02 3.43
C PRO A 170 -21.11 10.62 3.88
N THR A 171 -20.45 11.47 4.66
CA THR A 171 -19.09 11.21 5.14
C THR A 171 -19.01 9.93 5.98
N SER A 172 -20.07 9.64 6.76
CA SER A 172 -20.16 8.40 7.55
C SER A 172 -20.10 7.13 6.71
N LEU A 173 -20.71 7.15 5.50
CA LEU A 173 -20.66 6.01 4.59
C LEU A 173 -19.25 5.82 4.00
N LYS A 174 -18.54 6.91 3.69
CA LYS A 174 -17.14 6.85 3.22
C LYS A 174 -16.23 6.25 4.30
N ILE A 175 -16.40 6.71 5.54
CA ILE A 175 -15.63 6.20 6.69
C ILE A 175 -15.92 4.73 6.92
N PHE A 176 -17.21 4.33 6.91
CA PHE A 176 -17.62 2.94 7.06
C PHE A 176 -17.02 2.05 5.95
N LEU A 177 -17.11 2.47 4.69
CA LEU A 177 -16.57 1.69 3.57
C LEU A 177 -15.04 1.52 3.68
N THR A 178 -14.32 2.57 4.08
CA THR A 178 -12.87 2.48 4.30
C THR A 178 -12.54 1.51 5.43
N ALA A 179 -13.26 1.59 6.56
CA ALA A 179 -13.05 0.68 7.69
C ALA A 179 -13.41 -0.78 7.35
N LEU A 180 -14.49 -0.98 6.57
CA LEU A 180 -14.90 -2.29 6.05
C LEU A 180 -13.80 -2.88 5.17
N ALA A 181 -13.32 -2.13 4.20
CA ALA A 181 -12.30 -2.58 3.26
C ALA A 181 -10.98 -2.92 3.96
N ILE A 182 -10.56 -2.13 4.96
CA ILE A 182 -9.37 -2.42 5.77
C ILE A 182 -9.56 -3.71 6.61
N ALA A 183 -10.75 -3.93 7.15
CA ALA A 183 -11.06 -5.16 7.90
C ALA A 183 -11.08 -6.39 6.98
N ASP A 184 -11.58 -6.24 5.76
CA ASP A 184 -11.63 -7.27 4.74
C ASP A 184 -10.22 -7.64 4.24
N ASP A 185 -9.38 -6.67 3.94
CA ASP A 185 -7.96 -6.89 3.60
C ASP A 185 -7.22 -7.63 4.71
N LEU A 186 -7.44 -7.23 5.97
CA LEU A 186 -6.85 -7.94 7.11
C LEU A 186 -7.31 -9.40 7.14
N GLY A 187 -8.58 -9.66 6.88
CA GLY A 187 -9.15 -10.99 6.80
C GLY A 187 -8.55 -11.81 5.66
N ALA A 188 -8.44 -11.23 4.46
CA ALA A 188 -7.83 -11.86 3.30
C ALA A 188 -6.35 -12.24 3.57
N ILE A 189 -5.59 -11.35 4.19
CA ILE A 189 -4.20 -11.62 4.61
C ILE A 189 -4.15 -12.80 5.59
N LEU A 190 -5.06 -12.88 6.56
CA LEU A 190 -5.12 -13.98 7.50
C LEU A 190 -5.50 -15.31 6.81
N VAL A 191 -6.44 -15.29 5.88
CA VAL A 191 -6.82 -16.46 5.08
C VAL A 191 -5.62 -16.98 4.30
N VAL A 192 -4.92 -16.12 3.57
CA VAL A 192 -3.71 -16.51 2.81
C VAL A 192 -2.65 -17.09 3.75
N ALA A 193 -2.40 -16.46 4.88
CA ALA A 193 -1.39 -16.90 5.85
C ALA A 193 -1.68 -18.28 6.45
N LEU A 194 -2.95 -18.59 6.71
CA LEU A 194 -3.36 -19.81 7.44
C LEU A 194 -3.64 -20.98 6.51
N PHE A 195 -4.14 -20.73 5.30
CA PHE A 195 -4.68 -21.80 4.44
C PHE A 195 -3.86 -22.04 3.16
N TYR A 196 -3.05 -21.07 2.73
CA TYR A 196 -2.30 -21.15 1.46
C TYR A 196 -0.79 -21.30 1.67
N GLY A 197 -0.30 -21.54 2.90
CA GLY A 197 1.10 -21.83 3.20
C GLY A 197 1.53 -23.22 2.71
N GLU A 198 2.73 -23.30 2.18
CA GLU A 198 3.37 -24.58 1.82
C GLU A 198 4.02 -25.26 3.05
N SER A 199 4.83 -26.31 2.84
CA SER A 199 5.58 -26.96 3.91
C SER A 199 6.55 -25.98 4.59
N VAL A 200 6.31 -25.66 5.86
CA VAL A 200 7.04 -24.61 6.59
C VAL A 200 8.36 -25.16 7.17
N ASN A 201 9.48 -24.53 6.83
CA ASN A 201 10.76 -24.75 7.51
C ASN A 201 10.81 -23.99 8.84
N ILE A 202 10.58 -24.73 9.93
CA ILE A 202 10.49 -24.16 11.29
C ILE A 202 11.77 -23.44 11.71
N LEU A 203 12.96 -23.88 11.28
CA LEU A 203 14.23 -23.26 11.63
C LEU A 203 14.31 -21.82 11.08
N LEU A 204 14.03 -21.67 9.77
CA LEU A 204 14.05 -20.35 9.12
C LEU A 204 12.98 -19.41 9.70
N LEU A 205 11.80 -19.96 10.03
CA LEU A 205 10.76 -19.21 10.71
C LEU A 205 11.21 -18.71 12.09
N CYS A 206 11.86 -19.56 12.90
CA CYS A 206 12.40 -19.13 14.21
C CYS A 206 13.44 -18.02 14.05
N ILE A 207 14.32 -18.09 13.04
CA ILE A 207 15.29 -17.02 12.78
C ILE A 207 14.57 -15.73 12.38
N ALA A 208 13.54 -15.80 11.53
CA ALA A 208 12.72 -14.66 11.15
C ALA A 208 12.05 -13.99 12.37
N LEU A 209 11.49 -14.79 13.27
CA LEU A 209 10.88 -14.30 14.51
C LEU A 209 11.91 -13.58 15.41
N VAL A 210 13.15 -14.06 15.47
CA VAL A 210 14.23 -13.37 16.22
C VAL A 210 14.54 -12.02 15.57
N VAL A 211 14.63 -11.93 14.24
CA VAL A 211 14.86 -10.66 13.52
C VAL A 211 13.70 -9.68 13.76
N ILE A 212 12.47 -10.15 13.73
CA ILE A 212 11.27 -9.36 14.04
C ILE A 212 11.31 -8.86 15.47
N ALA A 213 11.70 -9.72 16.44
CA ALA A 213 11.84 -9.33 17.84
C ALA A 213 12.91 -8.24 18.01
N ILE A 214 14.04 -8.34 17.31
CA ILE A 214 15.08 -7.28 17.30
C ILE A 214 14.50 -5.96 16.77
N ALA A 215 13.76 -5.98 15.65
CA ALA A 215 13.12 -4.79 15.12
C ALA A 215 12.10 -4.19 16.12
N ARG A 216 11.38 -5.04 16.85
CA ARG A 216 10.45 -4.61 17.91
C ARG A 216 11.18 -3.96 19.10
N ILE A 217 12.30 -4.52 19.52
CA ILE A 217 13.16 -3.97 20.58
C ILE A 217 13.71 -2.60 20.16
N LEU A 218 14.21 -2.47 18.93
CA LEU A 218 14.69 -1.20 18.37
C LEU A 218 13.59 -0.12 18.39
N ASN A 219 12.35 -0.49 18.04
CA ASN A 219 11.21 0.40 18.15
C ASN A 219 10.95 0.83 19.61
N HIS A 220 11.02 -0.10 20.55
CA HIS A 220 10.82 0.19 21.98
C HIS A 220 11.93 1.09 22.54
N LEU A 221 13.16 0.91 22.08
CA LEU A 221 14.31 1.78 22.42
C LEU A 221 14.21 3.18 21.79
N GLY A 222 13.19 3.43 20.97
CA GLY A 222 12.93 4.74 20.38
C GLY A 222 13.78 5.06 19.14
N GLU A 223 14.41 4.06 18.50
CA GLU A 223 15.12 4.30 17.25
C GLU A 223 14.15 4.71 16.13
N LYS A 224 14.46 5.81 15.46
CA LYS A 224 13.59 6.44 14.43
C LYS A 224 14.28 6.61 13.08
N ARG A 225 15.35 5.88 12.82
CA ARG A 225 16.03 5.85 11.52
C ARG A 225 15.48 4.72 10.68
N MET A 226 15.10 5.02 9.46
CA MET A 226 14.46 4.07 8.54
C MET A 226 15.33 2.84 8.24
N MET A 227 16.66 3.01 8.15
CA MET A 227 17.59 1.91 7.82
C MET A 227 17.53 0.75 8.82
N PHE A 228 17.31 1.03 10.13
CA PHE A 228 17.19 0.01 11.16
C PHE A 228 15.93 -0.85 11.04
N TYR A 229 14.98 -0.48 10.18
CA TYR A 229 13.79 -1.26 9.86
C TYR A 229 13.85 -1.85 8.46
N LEU A 230 14.49 -1.16 7.50
CA LEU A 230 14.61 -1.63 6.13
C LEU A 230 15.49 -2.87 6.02
N ILE A 231 16.66 -2.89 6.71
CA ILE A 231 17.57 -4.04 6.69
C ILE A 231 16.88 -5.29 7.28
N PRO A 232 16.27 -5.25 8.49
CA PRO A 232 15.48 -6.37 8.98
C PRO A 232 14.32 -6.75 8.08
N ALA A 233 13.66 -5.79 7.41
CA ALA A 233 12.55 -6.08 6.51
C ALA A 233 12.98 -6.95 5.32
N ILE A 234 14.11 -6.62 4.71
CA ILE A 234 14.69 -7.42 3.62
C ILE A 234 15.09 -8.80 4.15
N ALA A 235 15.72 -8.89 5.32
CA ALA A 235 16.11 -10.16 5.92
C ALA A 235 14.89 -11.05 6.22
N VAL A 236 13.81 -10.48 6.80
CA VAL A 236 12.56 -11.22 7.09
C VAL A 236 11.89 -11.67 5.80
N TRP A 237 11.92 -10.85 4.75
CA TRP A 237 11.39 -11.23 3.44
C TRP A 237 12.09 -12.46 2.88
N PHE A 238 13.43 -12.49 2.85
CA PHE A 238 14.20 -13.66 2.41
C PHE A 238 13.91 -14.89 3.29
N LEU A 239 13.87 -14.72 4.60
CA LEU A 239 13.60 -15.82 5.52
C LEU A 239 12.19 -16.39 5.34
N PHE A 240 11.17 -15.57 5.10
CA PHE A 240 9.81 -16.03 4.80
C PHE A 240 9.77 -16.75 3.45
N TYR A 241 10.40 -16.17 2.43
CA TYR A 241 10.47 -16.77 1.11
C TYR A 241 11.04 -18.21 1.16
N TYR A 242 12.17 -18.40 1.82
CA TYR A 242 12.79 -19.72 1.95
C TYR A 242 12.15 -20.63 3.03
N SER A 243 11.30 -20.08 3.90
CA SER A 243 10.61 -20.88 4.92
C SER A 243 9.32 -21.54 4.42
N GLY A 244 8.84 -21.22 3.20
CA GLY A 244 7.56 -21.67 2.67
C GLY A 244 6.35 -20.86 3.14
N ILE A 245 6.58 -19.73 3.84
CA ILE A 245 5.53 -18.76 4.16
C ILE A 245 5.47 -17.74 3.03
N HIS A 246 4.26 -17.29 2.70
CA HIS A 246 4.10 -16.24 1.69
C HIS A 246 4.98 -15.02 2.01
N ALA A 247 5.89 -14.71 1.10
CA ALA A 247 6.86 -13.62 1.27
C ALA A 247 6.19 -12.26 1.50
N THR A 248 5.00 -12.05 0.95
CA THR A 248 4.17 -10.84 1.10
C THR A 248 3.80 -10.53 2.55
N MET A 249 3.66 -11.56 3.40
CA MET A 249 3.37 -11.41 4.83
C MET A 249 4.47 -10.65 5.57
N SER A 250 5.71 -10.72 5.10
CA SER A 250 6.82 -9.97 5.68
C SER A 250 6.57 -8.47 5.66
N GLY A 251 5.94 -7.95 4.60
CA GLY A 251 5.54 -6.55 4.47
C GLY A 251 4.62 -6.11 5.60
N VAL A 252 3.54 -6.87 5.84
CA VAL A 252 2.56 -6.58 6.91
C VAL A 252 3.22 -6.62 8.28
N VAL A 253 3.95 -7.70 8.58
CA VAL A 253 4.61 -7.88 9.88
C VAL A 253 5.59 -6.75 10.15
N MET A 254 6.41 -6.37 9.16
CA MET A 254 7.37 -5.28 9.31
C MET A 254 6.71 -3.91 9.41
N ALA A 255 5.56 -3.68 8.79
CA ALA A 255 4.78 -2.45 8.98
C ALA A 255 4.37 -2.26 10.44
N PHE A 256 3.99 -3.35 11.13
CA PHE A 256 3.69 -3.29 12.56
C PHE A 256 4.91 -2.97 13.43
N MET A 257 6.13 -3.21 12.95
CA MET A 257 7.36 -2.86 13.67
C MET A 257 7.75 -1.38 13.53
N ILE A 258 7.29 -0.67 12.48
CA ILE A 258 7.60 0.75 12.25
C ILE A 258 7.03 1.65 13.36
N PRO A 259 7.81 2.58 13.96
CA PRO A 259 7.31 3.47 15.00
C PRO A 259 6.29 4.48 14.44
N MET A 260 5.18 4.65 15.16
CA MET A 260 4.14 5.64 14.84
C MET A 260 4.37 6.98 15.54
N GLU A 261 5.21 6.99 16.57
CA GLU A 261 5.45 8.18 17.35
C GLU A 261 6.32 9.19 16.61
N SER A 262 6.02 10.46 16.82
CA SER A 262 6.82 11.54 16.27
C SER A 262 8.19 11.63 16.96
N ARG A 263 9.20 12.15 16.25
CA ARG A 263 10.52 12.38 16.83
C ARG A 263 10.54 13.57 17.79
N TYR A 264 9.70 14.57 17.51
CA TYR A 264 9.62 15.79 18.28
C TYR A 264 8.25 15.93 18.94
N SER A 265 8.23 16.39 20.21
CA SER A 265 6.98 16.70 20.90
C SER A 265 6.29 17.92 20.29
N ARG A 266 4.98 18.02 20.50
CA ARG A 266 4.15 19.14 20.01
C ARG A 266 4.67 20.49 20.53
N THR A 267 5.10 20.53 21.79
CA THR A 267 5.64 21.74 22.43
C THR A 267 6.97 22.16 21.78
N TYR A 268 7.86 21.21 21.55
CA TYR A 268 9.14 21.46 20.87
C TYR A 268 8.89 22.01 19.46
N PHE A 269 7.99 21.40 18.69
CA PHE A 269 7.60 21.84 17.37
C PHE A 269 7.10 23.29 17.38
N ASN A 270 6.12 23.60 18.22
CA ASN A 270 5.55 24.95 18.30
C ASN A 270 6.59 26.01 18.63
N ASN A 271 7.47 25.75 19.60
CA ASN A 271 8.52 26.69 20.00
C ASN A 271 9.55 26.91 18.89
N ARG A 272 9.95 25.83 18.21
CA ARG A 272 10.92 25.92 17.09
C ARG A 272 10.37 26.68 15.89
N ILE A 273 9.12 26.38 15.51
CA ILE A 273 8.46 27.08 14.39
C ILE A 273 8.31 28.58 14.70
N LYS A 274 7.84 28.94 15.90
CA LYS A 274 7.75 30.35 16.30
C LYS A 274 9.10 31.06 16.19
N ASN A 275 10.17 30.43 16.65
CA ASN A 275 11.52 31.00 16.59
C ASN A 275 12.02 31.18 15.15
N TYR A 276 11.75 30.22 14.25
CA TYR A 276 12.16 30.34 12.85
C TYR A 276 11.31 31.39 12.09
N LEU A 277 10.01 31.46 12.36
CA LEU A 277 9.12 32.48 11.81
C LEU A 277 9.56 33.89 12.27
N ALA A 278 9.84 34.08 13.55
CA ALA A 278 10.33 35.35 14.09
C ALA A 278 11.68 35.78 13.45
N ARG A 279 12.53 34.83 13.10
CA ARG A 279 13.78 35.11 12.38
C ARG A 279 13.50 35.55 10.94
N ILE A 280 12.60 34.85 10.23
CA ILE A 280 12.21 35.21 8.86
C ILE A 280 11.65 36.64 8.84
N THR A 281 10.67 36.96 9.70
CA THR A 281 10.06 38.32 9.75
C THR A 281 11.07 39.40 10.14
N LYS A 282 12.06 39.10 11.00
CA LYS A 282 13.12 40.06 11.30
C LYS A 282 14.00 40.38 10.09
N TYR A 283 14.25 39.40 9.23
CA TYR A 283 15.02 39.63 8.00
C TYR A 283 14.19 40.27 6.88
N ASP A 284 12.85 40.05 6.82
CA ASP A 284 11.94 40.73 5.90
C ASP A 284 11.89 42.25 6.19
N ALA A 285 11.92 42.66 7.47
CA ALA A 285 11.92 44.06 7.88
C ALA A 285 13.20 44.84 7.53
N CYS A 286 14.26 44.16 7.16
CA CYS A 286 15.53 44.76 6.78
C CYS A 286 15.74 44.86 5.24
N TYR A 287 14.74 44.46 4.45
CA TYR A 287 14.83 44.39 2.99
C TYR A 287 13.86 45.37 2.31
N ASP A 288 14.35 46.10 1.30
CA ASP A 288 13.55 47.00 0.49
C ASP A 288 12.56 46.23 -0.38
N GLU A 289 11.31 46.67 -0.47
CA GLU A 289 10.20 45.97 -1.16
C GLU A 289 10.43 45.80 -2.69
N SER A 290 11.52 46.36 -3.22
CA SER A 290 11.81 46.38 -4.67
C SER A 290 12.71 45.25 -5.19
N ALA A 291 13.27 44.41 -4.33
CA ALA A 291 14.26 43.42 -4.73
C ALA A 291 13.85 41.99 -4.35
N GLU A 292 13.53 41.21 -5.37
CA GLU A 292 13.62 39.78 -5.49
C GLU A 292 12.48 38.91 -4.96
N THR A 293 11.87 38.24 -5.90
CA THR A 293 10.92 37.08 -5.73
C THR A 293 11.57 35.85 -5.08
N PHE A 294 12.87 35.87 -4.78
CA PHE A 294 13.61 34.74 -4.23
C PHE A 294 13.99 34.92 -2.76
N PRO A 295 13.76 33.91 -1.89
CA PRO A 295 14.16 34.01 -0.49
C PRO A 295 15.69 34.06 -0.35
N ASN A 296 16.18 34.95 0.53
CA ASN A 296 17.58 35.11 0.90
C ASN A 296 18.18 33.81 1.46
N SER A 297 19.51 33.68 1.48
CA SER A 297 20.21 32.49 2.01
C SER A 297 19.79 32.13 3.43
N MET A 298 19.55 33.11 4.30
CA MET A 298 19.08 32.90 5.69
C MET A 298 17.62 32.47 5.75
N GLN A 299 16.75 33.05 4.94
CA GLN A 299 15.37 32.64 4.81
C GLN A 299 15.29 31.20 4.28
N ARG A 300 16.08 30.85 3.26
CA ARG A 300 16.19 29.47 2.76
C ARG A 300 16.67 28.50 3.85
N HIS A 301 17.63 28.91 4.68
CA HIS A 301 18.07 28.10 5.82
C HIS A 301 16.94 27.89 6.83
N CYS A 302 16.21 28.95 7.21
CA CYS A 302 15.07 28.86 8.11
C CYS A 302 13.96 27.98 7.53
N LEU A 303 13.62 28.14 6.26
CA LEU A 303 12.61 27.32 5.58
C LEU A 303 12.99 25.84 5.53
N ARG A 304 14.25 25.49 5.24
CA ARG A 304 14.76 24.12 5.31
C ARG A 304 14.66 23.55 6.73
N ARG A 305 14.96 24.35 7.74
CA ARG A 305 14.84 23.92 9.15
C ARG A 305 13.38 23.72 9.56
N ILE A 306 12.48 24.59 9.13
CA ILE A 306 11.02 24.43 9.34
C ILE A 306 10.54 23.13 8.69
N SER A 307 10.91 22.88 7.43
CA SER A 307 10.59 21.64 6.73
C SER A 307 11.12 20.41 7.45
N HIS A 308 12.37 20.44 7.92
CA HIS A 308 12.98 19.36 8.68
C HIS A 308 12.28 19.10 10.03
N VAL A 309 11.96 20.16 10.78
CA VAL A 309 11.23 20.02 12.06
C VAL A 309 9.82 19.53 11.80
N SER A 310 9.12 20.06 10.80
CA SER A 310 7.78 19.64 10.41
C SER A 310 7.75 18.15 10.02
N SER A 311 8.66 17.71 9.17
CA SER A 311 8.72 16.30 8.74
C SER A 311 9.02 15.34 9.88
N ASN A 312 9.82 15.74 10.88
CA ASN A 312 10.13 14.90 12.06
C ASN A 312 9.08 14.96 13.17
N THR A 313 8.13 15.89 13.09
CA THR A 313 6.97 15.95 14.00
C THR A 313 5.87 14.99 13.58
N VAL A 314 5.87 14.57 12.32
CA VAL A 314 4.97 13.53 11.81
C VAL A 314 5.63 12.18 12.01
N GLY A 315 4.87 11.20 12.52
CA GLY A 315 5.35 9.84 12.75
C GLY A 315 5.92 9.19 11.49
N MET A 316 6.90 8.29 11.64
CA MET A 316 7.56 7.63 10.52
C MET A 316 6.57 6.79 9.69
N SER A 317 5.67 6.08 10.34
CA SER A 317 4.61 5.29 9.71
C SER A 317 3.80 6.15 8.72
N TYR A 318 3.26 7.28 9.17
CA TYR A 318 2.48 8.19 8.33
C TYR A 318 3.27 8.75 7.13
N ARG A 319 4.54 9.10 7.34
CA ARG A 319 5.40 9.59 6.25
C ARG A 319 5.67 8.53 5.19
N LEU A 320 5.87 7.28 5.61
CA LEU A 320 6.08 6.15 4.69
C LEU A 320 4.82 5.87 3.90
N GLU A 321 3.68 5.75 4.55
CA GLU A 321 2.37 5.57 3.94
C GLU A 321 2.11 6.61 2.83
N HIS A 322 2.26 7.90 3.15
CA HIS A 322 2.06 8.96 2.17
C HIS A 322 3.08 9.00 1.03
N LYS A 323 4.32 8.55 1.27
CA LYS A 323 5.33 8.47 0.20
C LYS A 323 5.11 7.27 -0.71
N LEU A 324 4.65 6.16 -0.16
CA LEU A 324 4.41 4.92 -0.91
C LEU A 324 3.10 4.96 -1.69
N SER A 325 2.05 5.61 -1.17
CA SER A 325 0.73 5.64 -1.79
C SER A 325 0.72 6.04 -3.28
N PRO A 326 1.43 7.07 -3.77
CA PRO A 326 1.47 7.36 -5.20
C PRO A 326 2.14 6.25 -6.03
N TRP A 327 3.21 5.63 -5.51
CA TRP A 327 3.90 4.53 -6.19
C TRP A 327 3.03 3.29 -6.26
N ILE A 328 2.29 3.00 -5.19
CA ILE A 328 1.36 1.88 -5.13
C ILE A 328 0.24 2.08 -6.14
N ASN A 329 -0.44 3.22 -6.10
CA ASN A 329 -1.63 3.46 -6.88
C ASN A 329 -1.34 3.66 -8.39
N PHE A 330 -0.16 4.18 -8.76
CA PHE A 330 0.17 4.50 -10.16
C PHE A 330 1.21 3.59 -10.80
N PHE A 331 1.87 2.74 -10.03
CA PHE A 331 2.87 1.82 -10.56
C PHE A 331 2.62 0.38 -10.11
N ILE A 332 2.62 0.09 -8.80
CA ILE A 332 2.58 -1.29 -8.31
C ILE A 332 1.26 -1.96 -8.68
N MET A 333 0.12 -1.35 -8.33
CA MET A 333 -1.21 -1.92 -8.63
C MET A 333 -1.50 -2.05 -10.12
N PRO A 334 -1.21 -1.05 -10.99
CA PRO A 334 -1.35 -1.22 -12.43
C PRO A 334 -0.47 -2.31 -13.02
N VAL A 335 0.80 -2.43 -12.58
CA VAL A 335 1.71 -3.49 -13.05
C VAL A 335 1.24 -4.86 -12.58
N PHE A 336 0.81 -4.97 -11.31
CA PHE A 336 0.23 -6.20 -10.78
C PHE A 336 -1.04 -6.62 -11.57
N ALA A 337 -1.94 -5.68 -11.84
CA ALA A 337 -3.13 -5.95 -12.63
C ALA A 337 -2.79 -6.38 -14.06
N LEU A 338 -1.78 -5.74 -14.67
CA LEU A 338 -1.33 -6.10 -16.01
C LEU A 338 -0.73 -7.51 -16.06
N ALA A 339 -0.06 -7.94 -15.01
CA ALA A 339 0.55 -9.27 -14.94
C ALA A 339 -0.47 -10.40 -14.61
N ASN A 340 -1.46 -10.10 -13.76
CA ASN A 340 -2.32 -11.15 -13.17
C ASN A 340 -3.77 -11.15 -13.72
N ALA A 341 -4.24 -10.09 -14.36
CA ALA A 341 -5.60 -10.04 -14.91
C ALA A 341 -5.74 -10.66 -16.30
N GLY A 342 -4.67 -11.15 -16.90
CA GLY A 342 -4.65 -11.76 -18.22
C GLY A 342 -5.22 -13.17 -18.26
N VAL A 343 -6.48 -13.33 -17.89
CA VAL A 343 -7.17 -14.64 -17.93
C VAL A 343 -7.48 -15.00 -19.37
N VAL A 344 -7.05 -16.21 -19.79
CA VAL A 344 -7.39 -16.76 -21.11
C VAL A 344 -8.83 -17.24 -21.09
N ILE A 345 -9.66 -16.62 -21.91
CA ILE A 345 -11.06 -17.04 -22.09
C ILE A 345 -11.04 -18.25 -23.05
N PRO A 346 -11.49 -19.44 -22.61
CA PRO A 346 -11.60 -20.58 -23.50
C PRO A 346 -12.63 -20.29 -24.61
N ASP A 347 -12.41 -20.89 -25.80
CA ASP A 347 -13.31 -20.70 -26.95
C ASP A 347 -14.76 -20.87 -26.56
N ILE A 348 -15.61 -19.97 -27.05
CA ILE A 348 -17.06 -19.89 -26.76
C ILE A 348 -17.79 -21.22 -27.06
N SER A 349 -17.22 -22.09 -27.90
CA SER A 349 -17.72 -23.44 -28.13
C SER A 349 -17.70 -24.36 -26.89
N TYR A 350 -16.84 -24.05 -25.88
CA TYR A 350 -16.82 -24.73 -24.59
C TYR A 350 -17.72 -24.06 -23.56
N LEU A 351 -18.30 -22.92 -23.84
CA LEU A 351 -19.28 -22.19 -23.03
C LEU A 351 -20.70 -22.81 -23.13
N ASN A 352 -20.80 -24.10 -23.28
CA ASN A 352 -21.94 -24.83 -22.75
C ASN A 352 -21.77 -24.80 -21.21
N ILE A 353 -22.09 -23.66 -20.65
CA ILE A 353 -21.85 -23.18 -19.29
C ILE A 353 -22.37 -24.15 -18.21
N PHE A 354 -23.16 -25.14 -18.60
CA PHE A 354 -23.79 -26.09 -17.70
C PHE A 354 -23.39 -27.57 -17.92
N GLN A 355 -22.60 -27.94 -18.93
CA GLN A 355 -22.38 -29.35 -19.25
C GLN A 355 -20.96 -29.84 -19.45
N SER A 356 -19.94 -29.00 -19.72
CA SER A 356 -18.65 -29.53 -20.17
C SER A 356 -17.40 -29.17 -19.35
N SER A 357 -17.47 -28.23 -18.44
CA SER A 357 -16.39 -28.01 -17.45
C SER A 357 -16.95 -27.42 -16.18
N PRO A 358 -17.19 -28.25 -15.17
CA PRO A 358 -17.65 -27.78 -13.85
C PRO A 358 -16.73 -26.75 -13.22
N GLU A 359 -15.44 -26.73 -13.62
CA GLU A 359 -14.42 -25.84 -13.07
C GLU A 359 -14.62 -24.36 -13.47
N LEU A 360 -15.02 -24.06 -14.71
CA LEU A 360 -15.18 -22.68 -15.16
C LEU A 360 -16.51 -22.05 -14.73
N GLY A 361 -17.58 -22.84 -14.75
CA GLY A 361 -18.90 -22.38 -14.30
C GLY A 361 -18.96 -22.11 -12.80
N SER A 362 -18.20 -22.86 -12.01
CA SER A 362 -18.16 -22.76 -10.56
C SER A 362 -17.34 -21.56 -10.08
N VAL A 363 -16.25 -21.21 -10.77
CA VAL A 363 -15.45 -20.00 -10.47
C VAL A 363 -16.25 -18.71 -10.77
N SER A 364 -17.10 -18.71 -11.80
CA SER A 364 -17.93 -17.55 -12.13
C SER A 364 -19.12 -17.34 -11.16
N MET A 365 -19.51 -18.36 -10.42
CA MET A 365 -20.62 -18.28 -9.45
C MET A 365 -20.14 -18.04 -7.99
N GLY A 366 -18.84 -18.21 -7.68
CA GLY A 366 -18.24 -17.91 -6.38
C GLY A 366 -17.76 -16.49 -6.30
#